data_acb6f01e457e4e6b138ec8f1eb736fd0
#
_entry.id   acb6f01e457e4e6b138ec8f1eb736fd0
#
_cell.length_a   1.000
_cell.length_b   1.000
_cell.length_c   1.000
_cell.angle_alpha   90.00
_cell.angle_beta   90.00
_cell.angle_gamma   90.00
#
_symmetry.space_group_name_H-M   'P 1'
#
loop_
_entity.id
_entity.type
_entity.pdbx_description
1 polymer ?
#
loop_
_entity_poly.entity_id
_entity_poly.type
_entity_poly.pdbx_seq_one_letter_code
_entity_poly.pdbx_strand_id
1 'polypeptide(L)'
;MKVKVIGKINHKGNAYVKKLMNDALVETADALKSDLQKSQTMPFDTGELQDRKTFVDDSKKKAGKITIVSDGPYARRLYFHPEYKFQKTKNKNASGIWFDPYIGGNKKKWATKMFAKILKGKLK
;
A
#
# COMPACT_ATOMS: atom_id res chain seq x y z
N MET A 1 3.69 4.54 -16.49
CA MET A 1 2.31 4.43 -15.99
C MET A 1 2.32 3.96 -14.57
N LYS A 2 1.46 4.53 -13.74
CA LYS A 2 1.50 4.25 -12.30
C LYS A 2 0.10 3.98 -11.77
N VAL A 3 0.02 3.02 -10.86
CA VAL A 3 -1.16 2.79 -10.02
C VAL A 3 -0.77 3.19 -8.60
N LYS A 4 -1.57 4.05 -7.95
CA LYS A 4 -1.23 4.63 -6.65
C LYS A 4 -2.36 4.50 -5.66
N VAL A 5 -2.01 4.22 -4.40
CA VAL A 5 -2.89 4.38 -3.24
C VAL A 5 -2.28 5.47 -2.37
N ILE A 6 -3.08 6.45 -1.99
CA ILE A 6 -2.62 7.62 -1.26
C ILE A 6 -3.25 7.64 0.12
N GLY A 7 -2.41 7.64 1.15
CA GLY A 7 -2.84 7.85 2.51
C GLY A 7 -2.55 9.27 2.96
N LYS A 8 -3.50 9.90 3.64
CA LYS A 8 -3.37 11.25 4.17
C LYS A 8 -3.78 11.29 5.62
N ILE A 9 -3.12 12.14 6.41
CA ILE A 9 -3.51 12.44 7.77
C ILE A 9 -3.82 13.91 7.92
N ASN A 10 -4.75 14.24 8.82
CA ASN A 10 -5.05 15.61 9.18
C ASN A 10 -4.16 15.99 10.36
N HIS A 11 -3.13 16.80 10.09
CA HIS A 11 -2.16 17.19 11.12
C HIS A 11 -2.80 18.12 12.14
N LYS A 12 -2.87 17.66 13.39
CA LYS A 12 -3.25 18.48 14.54
C LYS A 12 -2.22 18.22 15.64
N GLY A 13 -1.91 19.28 16.42
CA GLY A 13 -0.97 19.18 17.51
C GLY A 13 0.36 19.84 17.20
N ASN A 14 1.33 19.66 18.09
CA ASN A 14 2.66 20.28 17.98
C ASN A 14 3.56 19.49 17.02
N ALA A 15 4.78 20.03 16.81
CA ALA A 15 5.75 19.44 15.87
C ALA A 15 6.13 18.00 16.26
N TYR A 16 6.23 17.72 17.55
CA TYR A 16 6.58 16.38 18.03
C TYR A 16 5.49 15.36 17.66
N VAL A 17 4.22 15.71 17.91
CA VAL A 17 3.08 14.83 17.58
C VAL A 17 2.98 14.65 16.07
N LYS A 18 3.17 15.72 15.29
CA LYS A 18 3.15 15.64 13.82
C LYS A 18 4.23 14.69 13.29
N LYS A 19 5.42 14.73 13.88
CA LYS A 19 6.49 13.81 13.50
C LYS A 19 6.11 12.37 13.78
N LEU A 20 5.54 12.09 14.96
CA LEU A 20 5.09 10.74 15.30
C LEU A 20 4.02 10.25 14.34
N MET A 21 3.08 11.11 13.95
CA MET A 21 2.03 10.77 13.00
C MET A 21 2.60 10.48 11.62
N ASN A 22 3.57 11.28 11.16
CA ASN A 22 4.22 11.04 9.87
C ASN A 22 4.99 9.73 9.86
N ASP A 23 5.72 9.44 10.92
CA ASP A 23 6.47 8.18 11.05
C ASP A 23 5.51 6.99 11.10
N ALA A 24 4.40 7.12 11.82
CA ALA A 24 3.38 6.06 11.87
C ALA A 24 2.74 5.83 10.50
N LEU A 25 2.54 6.88 9.72
CA LEU A 25 1.98 6.78 8.38
C LEU A 25 2.92 6.00 7.45
N VAL A 26 4.22 6.27 7.49
CA VAL A 26 5.22 5.53 6.70
C VAL A 26 5.22 4.06 7.10
N GLU A 27 5.23 3.76 8.40
CA GLU A 27 5.22 2.38 8.88
C GLU A 27 3.94 1.65 8.49
N THR A 28 2.80 2.35 8.47
CA THR A 28 1.52 1.79 8.01
C THR A 28 1.60 1.41 6.53
N ALA A 29 2.20 2.27 5.70
CA ALA A 29 2.37 1.99 4.28
C ALA A 29 3.28 0.79 4.05
N ASP A 30 4.38 0.69 4.79
CA ASP A 30 5.29 -0.46 4.71
C ASP A 30 4.57 -1.75 5.12
N ALA A 31 3.76 -1.68 6.17
CA ALA A 31 2.98 -2.84 6.63
C ALA A 31 1.93 -3.25 5.60
N LEU A 32 1.30 -2.27 4.91
CA LEU A 32 0.34 -2.56 3.85
C LEU A 32 1.01 -3.24 2.67
N LYS A 33 2.20 -2.79 2.29
CA LYS A 33 2.96 -3.45 1.22
C LYS A 33 3.26 -4.90 1.59
N SER A 34 3.67 -5.15 2.83
CA SER A 34 3.94 -6.51 3.31
C SER A 34 2.68 -7.38 3.29
N ASP A 35 1.54 -6.83 3.73
CA ASP A 35 0.27 -7.56 3.70
C ASP A 35 -0.15 -7.88 2.27
N LEU A 36 0.05 -6.94 1.35
CA LEU A 36 -0.24 -7.14 -0.07
C LEU A 36 0.60 -8.29 -0.64
N GLN A 37 1.90 -8.32 -0.32
CA GLN A 37 2.79 -9.41 -0.76
C GLN A 37 2.36 -10.75 -0.18
N LYS A 38 2.00 -10.79 1.10
CA LYS A 38 1.57 -12.01 1.78
C LYS A 38 0.23 -12.54 1.25
N SER A 39 -0.64 -11.65 0.77
CA SER A 39 -1.95 -12.05 0.23
C SER A 39 -1.83 -12.78 -1.11
N GLN A 40 -0.69 -12.67 -1.78
CA GLN A 40 -0.41 -13.32 -3.07
C GLN A 40 -1.43 -12.93 -4.15
N THR A 41 -1.93 -11.69 -4.11
CA THR A 41 -2.95 -11.19 -5.06
C THR A 41 -2.35 -10.49 -6.27
N MET A 42 -1.09 -10.08 -6.21
CA MET A 42 -0.44 -9.40 -7.35
C MET A 42 -0.02 -10.43 -8.41
N PRO A 43 -0.14 -10.08 -9.70
CA PRO A 43 0.40 -10.94 -10.76
C PRO A 43 1.90 -11.16 -10.57
N PHE A 44 2.33 -12.41 -10.66
CA PHE A 44 3.71 -12.78 -10.41
C PHE A 44 4.26 -13.60 -11.58
N ASP A 45 5.15 -13.00 -12.35
CA ASP A 45 5.92 -13.70 -13.37
C ASP A 45 7.37 -13.86 -12.90
N THR A 46 8.10 -12.74 -12.81
CA THR A 46 9.47 -12.72 -12.28
C THR A 46 9.56 -12.22 -10.84
N GLY A 47 8.44 -11.76 -10.28
CA GLY A 47 8.41 -11.09 -8.99
C GLY A 47 8.73 -9.60 -9.04
N GLU A 48 9.06 -9.08 -10.22
CA GLU A 48 9.50 -7.69 -10.34
C GLU A 48 8.40 -6.70 -9.97
N LEU A 49 7.17 -6.94 -10.41
CA LEU A 49 6.04 -6.07 -10.08
C LEU A 49 5.81 -6.01 -8.56
N GLN A 50 5.78 -7.17 -7.91
CA GLN A 50 5.53 -7.25 -6.48
C GLN A 50 6.68 -6.71 -5.64
N ASP A 51 7.92 -7.06 -6.00
CA ASP A 51 9.08 -6.85 -5.12
C ASP A 51 9.82 -5.54 -5.43
N ARG A 52 9.85 -5.10 -6.67
CA ARG A 52 10.64 -3.95 -7.11
C ARG A 52 9.80 -2.79 -7.64
N LYS A 53 8.76 -3.09 -8.42
CA LYS A 53 7.93 -2.06 -9.06
C LYS A 53 6.78 -1.60 -8.19
N THR A 54 6.53 -2.28 -7.08
CA THR A 54 5.58 -1.81 -6.07
C THR A 54 6.39 -1.33 -4.86
N PHE A 55 6.26 -0.05 -4.55
CA PHE A 55 7.06 0.58 -3.51
C PHE A 55 6.29 1.69 -2.81
N VAL A 56 6.82 2.09 -1.65
CA VAL A 56 6.27 3.21 -0.87
C VAL A 56 7.01 4.48 -1.25
N ASP A 57 6.26 5.50 -1.65
CA ASP A 57 6.79 6.84 -1.92
C ASP A 57 6.48 7.73 -0.71
N ASP A 58 7.50 8.04 0.06
CA ASP A 58 7.39 8.86 1.27
C ASP A 58 7.85 10.31 1.09
N SER A 59 8.04 10.74 -0.16
CA SER A 59 8.58 12.07 -0.46
C SER A 59 7.73 13.22 0.10
N LYS A 60 6.45 12.98 0.37
CA LYS A 60 5.51 13.97 0.90
C LYS A 60 5.07 13.67 2.33
N LYS A 61 5.84 12.88 3.07
CA LYS A 61 5.47 12.50 4.43
C LYS A 61 5.33 13.70 5.37
N LYS A 62 6.12 14.74 5.18
CA LYS A 62 6.03 15.95 6.00
C LYS A 62 4.70 16.68 5.83
N ALA A 63 4.06 16.51 4.69
CA ALA A 63 2.71 17.04 4.43
C ALA A 63 1.60 16.09 4.90
N GLY A 64 1.95 14.98 5.54
CA GLY A 64 0.99 14.01 6.00
C GLY A 64 0.43 13.12 4.89
N LYS A 65 1.23 12.91 3.84
CA LYS A 65 0.82 12.14 2.67
C LYS A 65 1.82 11.04 2.36
N ILE A 66 1.31 9.83 2.12
CA ILE A 66 2.11 8.69 1.71
C ILE A 66 1.43 8.04 0.51
N THR A 67 2.22 7.50 -0.41
CA THR A 67 1.70 6.87 -1.62
C THR A 67 2.35 5.50 -1.78
N ILE A 68 1.54 4.49 -2.13
CA ILE A 68 2.03 3.19 -2.55
C ILE A 68 1.84 3.12 -4.05
N VAL A 69 2.92 2.84 -4.78
CA VAL A 69 2.98 2.90 -6.24
C VAL A 69 3.27 1.52 -6.79
N SER A 70 2.48 1.07 -7.75
CA SER A 70 2.83 -0.03 -8.64
C SER A 70 3.18 0.56 -9.99
N ASP A 71 4.45 0.50 -10.36
CA ASP A 71 4.98 1.12 -11.58
C ASP A 71 5.52 0.03 -12.51
N GLY A 72 5.80 0.40 -13.75
CA GLY A 72 6.33 -0.50 -14.75
C GLY A 72 5.47 -0.52 -16.00
N PRO A 73 5.98 -1.14 -17.08
CA PRO A 73 5.30 -1.06 -18.39
C PRO A 73 3.89 -1.64 -18.38
N TYR A 74 3.63 -2.64 -17.56
CA TYR A 74 2.37 -3.38 -17.58
C TYR A 74 1.51 -3.20 -16.34
N ALA A 75 1.96 -2.44 -15.33
CA ALA A 75 1.25 -2.34 -14.06
C ALA A 75 -0.19 -1.88 -14.23
N ARG A 76 -0.41 -0.76 -14.92
CA ARG A 76 -1.76 -0.23 -15.15
C ARG A 76 -2.62 -1.18 -15.96
N ARG A 77 -2.05 -1.79 -17.00
CA ARG A 77 -2.78 -2.73 -17.86
C ARG A 77 -3.27 -3.94 -17.06
N LEU A 78 -2.39 -4.53 -16.25
CA LEU A 78 -2.75 -5.68 -15.44
C LEU A 78 -3.76 -5.31 -14.35
N TYR A 79 -3.60 -4.13 -13.75
CA TYR A 79 -4.47 -3.67 -12.67
C TYR A 79 -5.92 -3.49 -13.13
N PHE A 80 -6.12 -2.87 -14.29
CA PHE A 80 -7.45 -2.52 -14.78
C PHE A 80 -8.09 -3.57 -15.68
N HIS A 81 -7.47 -4.77 -15.78
CA HIS A 81 -8.00 -5.88 -16.56
C HIS A 81 -8.12 -7.15 -15.72
N PRO A 82 -9.03 -7.15 -14.70
CA PRO A 82 -9.20 -8.32 -13.83
C PRO A 82 -9.70 -9.56 -14.57
N GLU A 83 -10.23 -9.41 -15.79
CA GLU A 83 -10.69 -10.52 -16.62
C GLU A 83 -9.54 -11.33 -17.25
N TYR A 84 -8.30 -10.82 -17.21
CA TYR A 84 -7.15 -11.55 -17.73
C TYR A 84 -6.87 -12.81 -16.91
N LYS A 85 -6.39 -13.84 -17.58
CA LYS A 85 -5.98 -15.09 -16.91
C LYS A 85 -4.57 -14.93 -16.36
N PHE A 86 -4.48 -14.67 -15.07
CA PHE A 86 -3.20 -14.49 -14.40
C PHE A 86 -2.59 -15.84 -14.01
N GLN A 87 -1.26 -15.95 -14.17
CA GLN A 87 -0.52 -17.11 -13.71
C GLN A 87 -0.59 -17.20 -12.18
N LYS A 88 -0.98 -18.36 -11.66
CA LYS A 88 -1.15 -18.56 -10.22
C LYS A 88 -0.13 -19.53 -9.61
N THR A 89 0.95 -19.80 -10.32
CA THR A 89 1.99 -20.73 -9.86
C THR A 89 2.70 -20.20 -8.63
N LYS A 90 3.07 -18.92 -8.62
CA LYS A 90 3.76 -18.28 -7.49
C LYS A 90 2.78 -17.61 -6.53
N ASN A 91 1.87 -16.79 -7.04
CA ASN A 91 0.85 -16.13 -6.24
C ASN A 91 -0.51 -16.76 -6.54
N LYS A 92 -1.02 -17.51 -5.57
CA LYS A 92 -2.26 -18.31 -5.73
C LYS A 92 -3.48 -17.46 -6.04
N ASN A 93 -3.51 -16.23 -5.54
CA ASN A 93 -4.65 -15.32 -5.66
C ASN A 93 -4.40 -14.23 -6.69
N ALA A 94 -3.45 -14.42 -7.60
CA ALA A 94 -3.08 -13.41 -8.59
C ALA A 94 -4.31 -12.91 -9.37
N SER A 95 -4.48 -11.59 -9.39
CA SER A 95 -5.61 -10.94 -10.05
C SER A 95 -5.25 -9.50 -10.36
N GLY A 96 -6.14 -8.80 -11.07
CA GLY A 96 -6.05 -7.36 -11.21
C GLY A 96 -6.55 -6.65 -9.94
N ILE A 97 -6.62 -5.33 -9.97
CA ILE A 97 -7.16 -4.46 -8.91
C ILE A 97 -6.69 -4.86 -7.49
N TRP A 98 -5.40 -5.15 -7.36
CA TRP A 98 -4.85 -5.68 -6.09
C TRP A 98 -4.90 -4.70 -4.91
N PHE A 99 -5.09 -3.40 -5.15
CA PHE A 99 -5.30 -2.43 -4.07
C PHE A 99 -6.76 -2.34 -3.61
N ASP A 100 -7.70 -2.88 -4.38
CA ASP A 100 -9.13 -2.72 -4.13
C ASP A 100 -9.57 -3.21 -2.74
N PRO A 101 -9.06 -4.34 -2.22
CA PRO A 101 -9.44 -4.78 -0.87
C PRO A 101 -9.20 -3.72 0.21
N TYR A 102 -8.19 -2.85 0.03
CA TYR A 102 -7.83 -1.82 1.00
C TYR A 102 -8.60 -0.52 0.80
N ILE A 103 -9.23 -0.34 -0.36
CA ILE A 103 -9.96 0.89 -0.70
C ILE A 103 -11.46 0.71 -0.43
N GLY A 104 -12.08 -0.30 -1.01
CA GLY A 104 -13.52 -0.51 -0.90
C GLY A 104 -13.91 -1.95 -0.57
N GLY A 105 -12.94 -2.85 -0.37
CA GLY A 105 -13.18 -4.25 -0.12
C GLY A 105 -13.16 -4.65 1.35
N ASN A 106 -12.87 -5.92 1.60
CA ASN A 106 -12.90 -6.48 2.96
C ASN A 106 -11.81 -5.97 3.89
N LYS A 107 -10.77 -5.31 3.36
CA LYS A 107 -9.70 -4.71 4.16
C LYS A 107 -9.79 -3.18 4.20
N LYS A 108 -10.97 -2.63 3.95
CA LYS A 108 -11.18 -1.18 3.88
C LYS A 108 -10.69 -0.44 5.12
N LYS A 109 -10.88 -1.01 6.30
CA LYS A 109 -10.47 -0.39 7.57
C LYS A 109 -9.10 -0.84 8.05
N TRP A 110 -8.43 -1.67 7.29
CA TRP A 110 -7.14 -2.25 7.70
C TRP A 110 -6.08 -1.19 7.95
N ALA A 111 -5.91 -0.25 7.02
CA ALA A 111 -4.89 0.79 7.13
C ALA A 111 -5.15 1.72 8.31
N THR A 112 -6.40 2.12 8.52
CA THR A 112 -6.78 2.98 9.64
C THR A 112 -6.50 2.29 10.99
N LYS A 113 -6.84 1.01 11.10
CA LYS A 113 -6.59 0.23 12.32
C LYS A 113 -5.10 0.04 12.57
N MET A 114 -4.32 -0.24 11.51
CA MET A 114 -2.88 -0.41 11.64
C MET A 114 -2.21 0.90 12.04
N PHE A 115 -2.61 2.01 11.40
CA PHE A 115 -2.10 3.34 11.75
C PHE A 115 -2.36 3.67 13.23
N ALA A 116 -3.57 3.44 13.70
CA ALA A 116 -3.94 3.69 15.10
C ALA A 116 -3.09 2.84 16.06
N LYS A 117 -2.89 1.58 15.74
CA LYS A 117 -2.07 0.66 16.54
C LYS A 117 -0.62 1.12 16.62
N ILE A 118 -0.03 1.49 15.48
CA ILE A 118 1.37 1.95 15.42
C ILE A 118 1.53 3.26 16.17
N LEU A 119 0.64 4.22 15.93
CA LEU A 119 0.69 5.53 16.59
C LEU A 119 0.56 5.39 18.10
N LYS A 120 -0.37 4.57 18.56
CA LYS A 120 -0.58 4.33 19.99
C LYS A 120 0.70 3.77 20.64
N GLY A 121 1.40 2.88 19.95
CA GLY A 121 2.68 2.37 20.43
C GLY A 121 3.75 3.44 20.57
N LYS A 122 3.77 4.40 19.64
CA LYS A 122 4.74 5.50 19.66
C LYS A 122 4.46 6.55 20.74
N LEU A 123 3.20 6.67 21.14
CA LEU A 123 2.79 7.67 22.15
C LEU A 123 2.98 7.20 23.59
N LYS A 124 3.36 5.96 23.79
CA LYS A 124 3.62 5.42 25.14
C LYS A 124 4.92 5.91 25.73
#